data_06cfb987616994d6c9b820f565e5924e
#
_entry.id   06cfb987616994d6c9b820f565e5924e
#
_cell.length_a   1.000
_cell.length_b   1.000
_cell.length_c   1.000
_cell.angle_alpha   90.00
_cell.angle_beta   90.00
_cell.angle_gamma   90.00
#
_symmetry.space_group_name_H-M   'P 1'
#
loop_
_entity.id
_entity.type
_entity.pdbx_description
1 polymer ?
#
loop_
_entity_poly.entity_id
_entity_poly.type
_entity_poly.pdbx_seq_one_letter_code
_entity_poly.pdbx_strand_id
1 'polypeptide(L)'
;MQGIDPRIRIRRLPLNHGIAGASNLAVEMATGEFIAMLDHDDAIARDALLEVARALFADPSIDVIYTDEDKIDEQGQLIDTYFKPDWSPEHLESVMYVLHMLVVRKRLFLELGGFREDYSGAQDYDLMLRLSRRTQHVHHIQKALYHWRAVEGSAAAVVDAKPYALDAGFRALSDHVSARHGDRAWVEAGLLPGTFRVRRRILGNPRVSLLILTNNTELVLPSRGRFHMVDNMVDSILRHTSYRNYEIVVVDNSRLSTEQHSRFHSLGVRVENYTGPVVPFNYAAKANFALRACRTEHLVLLNDDMEVINDDWLTSLLELSQDPEVGAVGARLLHADGTVQHVGCVIGVNGGSAHVYHSFPGDFVGYNGFTHLIRNYSAVTGACLATRKSVLSQAGGLDESFAVDFNDTDLCLKIIESGYRVVYTPYAQLFHFEGASAKRATQNADERRRFVARWARYMENDPHFNPNFARDRFDFTVAAEP
;
A
#
# COMPACT_ATOMS: atom_id res chain seq x y z
N MET A 1 -13.66 42.80 -6.74
CA MET A 1 -14.29 41.60 -7.30
C MET A 1 -15.80 41.55 -7.09
N GLN A 2 -16.32 41.99 -5.91
CA GLN A 2 -17.77 42.08 -5.71
C GLN A 2 -18.35 43.09 -6.71
N GLY A 3 -19.25 42.64 -7.60
CA GLY A 3 -19.83 43.46 -8.70
C GLY A 3 -19.36 43.06 -10.11
N ILE A 4 -18.33 42.20 -10.24
CA ILE A 4 -17.89 41.67 -11.54
C ILE A 4 -18.72 40.43 -11.93
N ASP A 5 -19.04 39.58 -10.96
CA ASP A 5 -19.86 38.37 -11.16
C ASP A 5 -20.78 38.17 -9.95
N PRO A 6 -22.12 38.03 -10.15
CA PRO A 6 -23.08 37.87 -9.07
C PRO A 6 -22.93 36.55 -8.28
N ARG A 7 -22.17 35.57 -8.79
CA ARG A 7 -21.85 34.32 -8.10
C ARG A 7 -20.76 34.51 -7.03
N ILE A 8 -19.98 35.61 -7.11
CA ILE A 8 -18.91 35.90 -6.13
C ILE A 8 -19.54 36.58 -4.91
N ARG A 9 -19.47 35.89 -3.75
CA ARG A 9 -19.94 36.38 -2.46
C ARG A 9 -18.75 36.62 -1.55
N ILE A 10 -18.69 37.79 -0.92
CA ILE A 10 -17.59 38.14 0.00
C ILE A 10 -18.17 38.46 1.37
N ARG A 11 -17.58 37.89 2.40
CA ARG A 11 -17.81 38.23 3.81
C ARG A 11 -16.51 38.69 4.44
N ARG A 12 -16.52 39.93 4.95
CA ARG A 12 -15.39 40.46 5.75
C ARG A 12 -15.57 40.05 7.20
N LEU A 13 -14.50 39.52 7.81
CA LEU A 13 -14.49 39.16 9.20
C LEU A 13 -13.73 40.21 10.00
N PRO A 14 -14.23 40.62 11.18
CA PRO A 14 -13.61 41.69 12.02
C PRO A 14 -12.32 41.17 12.71
N LEU A 15 -12.19 39.85 12.87
CA LEU A 15 -11.08 39.18 13.50
C LEU A 15 -10.55 38.06 12.59
N ASN A 16 -9.30 37.67 12.79
CA ASN A 16 -8.71 36.53 12.14
C ASN A 16 -9.21 35.22 12.82
N HIS A 17 -9.93 34.39 12.09
CA HIS A 17 -10.45 33.10 12.54
C HIS A 17 -9.56 31.90 12.11
N GLY A 18 -8.37 32.17 11.59
CA GLY A 18 -7.53 31.11 11.00
C GLY A 18 -8.16 30.50 9.74
N ILE A 19 -7.48 29.50 9.16
CA ILE A 19 -7.93 28.82 7.95
C ILE A 19 -9.25 28.06 8.21
N ALA A 20 -9.30 27.25 9.27
CA ALA A 20 -10.45 26.42 9.60
C ALA A 20 -11.73 27.25 9.82
N GLY A 21 -11.65 28.29 10.68
CA GLY A 21 -12.81 29.14 10.97
C GLY A 21 -13.28 29.96 9.77
N ALA A 22 -12.35 30.53 8.97
CA ALA A 22 -12.70 31.26 7.76
C ALA A 22 -13.35 30.34 6.71
N SER A 23 -12.82 29.13 6.52
CA SER A 23 -13.38 28.13 5.60
C SER A 23 -14.77 27.66 6.01
N ASN A 24 -15.00 27.40 7.30
CA ASN A 24 -16.33 27.05 7.82
C ASN A 24 -17.37 28.14 7.52
N LEU A 25 -17.02 29.41 7.74
CA LEU A 25 -17.87 30.55 7.42
C LEU A 25 -18.14 30.70 5.91
N ALA A 26 -17.15 30.37 5.06
CA ALA A 26 -17.35 30.35 3.61
C ALA A 26 -18.34 29.23 3.20
N VAL A 27 -18.25 28.05 3.82
CA VAL A 27 -19.18 26.94 3.60
C VAL A 27 -20.61 27.27 4.02
N GLU A 28 -20.81 28.04 5.09
CA GLU A 28 -22.13 28.54 5.48
C GLU A 28 -22.77 29.39 4.36
N MET A 29 -21.96 30.22 3.67
CA MET A 29 -22.41 31.07 2.57
C MET A 29 -22.66 30.29 1.26
N ALA A 30 -22.02 29.13 1.08
CA ALA A 30 -22.15 28.33 -0.12
C ALA A 30 -23.55 27.76 -0.28
N THR A 31 -24.08 27.74 -1.50
CA THR A 31 -25.41 27.17 -1.80
C THR A 31 -25.37 25.91 -2.64
N GLY A 32 -24.17 25.48 -3.07
CA GLY A 32 -23.97 24.24 -3.82
C GLY A 32 -24.19 22.98 -2.98
N GLU A 33 -24.50 21.89 -3.64
CA GLU A 33 -24.60 20.55 -3.03
C GLU A 33 -23.21 20.02 -2.61
N PHE A 34 -22.18 20.40 -3.37
CA PHE A 34 -20.78 20.10 -3.09
C PHE A 34 -20.02 21.38 -2.80
N ILE A 35 -18.95 21.27 -2.05
CA ILE A 35 -17.98 22.32 -1.76
C ILE A 35 -16.61 21.88 -2.26
N ALA A 36 -15.91 22.76 -2.97
CA ALA A 36 -14.52 22.59 -3.38
C ALA A 36 -13.64 23.54 -2.59
N MET A 37 -12.53 23.03 -2.06
CA MET A 37 -11.55 23.81 -1.32
C MET A 37 -10.54 24.41 -2.29
N LEU A 38 -10.32 25.73 -2.19
CA LEU A 38 -9.35 26.46 -2.99
C LEU A 38 -8.66 27.50 -2.11
N ASP A 39 -7.35 27.43 -2.03
CA ASP A 39 -6.56 28.42 -1.33
C ASP A 39 -6.47 29.71 -2.14
N HIS A 40 -6.32 30.85 -1.47
CA HIS A 40 -6.47 32.19 -2.08
C HIS A 40 -5.33 32.57 -3.04
N ASP A 41 -4.19 31.90 -2.95
CA ASP A 41 -2.98 32.10 -3.74
C ASP A 41 -2.80 31.04 -4.85
N ASP A 42 -3.67 30.02 -4.87
CA ASP A 42 -3.60 28.91 -5.81
C ASP A 42 -4.50 29.11 -7.04
N ALA A 43 -4.43 28.16 -7.96
CA ALA A 43 -5.25 28.14 -9.15
C ALA A 43 -5.84 26.74 -9.42
N ILE A 44 -6.93 26.68 -10.20
CA ILE A 44 -7.50 25.44 -10.70
C ILE A 44 -7.47 25.41 -12.22
N ALA A 45 -7.38 24.22 -12.80
CA ALA A 45 -7.45 24.01 -14.23
C ALA A 45 -8.80 24.52 -14.78
N ARG A 46 -8.82 24.97 -16.03
CA ARG A 46 -10.03 25.53 -16.65
C ARG A 46 -11.20 24.58 -16.74
N ASP A 47 -10.92 23.28 -16.83
CA ASP A 47 -11.89 22.20 -16.92
C ASP A 47 -12.15 21.51 -15.56
N ALA A 48 -11.53 21.95 -14.47
CA ALA A 48 -11.65 21.31 -13.16
C ALA A 48 -13.10 21.08 -12.72
N LEU A 49 -13.94 22.11 -12.78
CA LEU A 49 -15.35 22.00 -12.41
C LEU A 49 -16.16 21.14 -13.39
N LEU A 50 -15.77 21.09 -14.66
CA LEU A 50 -16.40 20.23 -15.66
C LEU A 50 -16.10 18.75 -15.36
N GLU A 51 -14.86 18.42 -15.01
CA GLU A 51 -14.47 17.04 -14.67
C GLU A 51 -15.16 16.57 -13.37
N VAL A 52 -15.28 17.45 -12.37
CA VAL A 52 -16.07 17.19 -11.17
C VAL A 52 -17.54 16.92 -11.52
N ALA A 53 -18.14 17.77 -12.36
CA ALA A 53 -19.52 17.60 -12.78
C ALA A 53 -19.73 16.29 -13.56
N ARG A 54 -18.79 15.90 -14.42
CA ARG A 54 -18.82 14.61 -15.15
C ARG A 54 -18.77 13.42 -14.20
N ALA A 55 -17.87 13.44 -13.21
CA ALA A 55 -17.79 12.38 -12.21
C ALA A 55 -19.09 12.21 -11.43
N LEU A 56 -19.66 13.32 -10.95
CA LEU A 56 -20.94 13.33 -10.21
C LEU A 56 -22.14 12.92 -11.06
N PHE A 57 -22.11 13.22 -12.36
CA PHE A 57 -23.15 12.78 -13.29
C PHE A 57 -23.05 11.27 -13.57
N ALA A 58 -21.84 10.75 -13.69
CA ALA A 58 -21.58 9.32 -13.90
C ALA A 58 -21.93 8.48 -12.67
N ASP A 59 -21.63 8.99 -11.47
CA ASP A 59 -21.96 8.33 -10.20
C ASP A 59 -22.46 9.35 -9.17
N PRO A 60 -23.79 9.51 -9.03
CA PRO A 60 -24.39 10.42 -8.04
C PRO A 60 -24.19 10.01 -6.58
N SER A 61 -23.71 8.79 -6.32
CA SER A 61 -23.44 8.30 -4.96
C SER A 61 -22.15 8.85 -4.36
N ILE A 62 -21.29 9.47 -5.15
CA ILE A 62 -20.02 10.05 -4.70
C ILE A 62 -20.25 11.09 -3.59
N ASP A 63 -19.50 10.96 -2.51
CA ASP A 63 -19.51 11.91 -1.39
C ASP A 63 -18.25 12.79 -1.35
N VAL A 64 -17.13 12.25 -1.82
CA VAL A 64 -15.81 12.90 -1.80
C VAL A 64 -15.13 12.69 -3.15
N ILE A 65 -14.59 13.77 -3.72
CA ILE A 65 -13.70 13.73 -4.88
C ILE A 65 -12.36 14.35 -4.51
N TYR A 66 -11.29 13.76 -4.98
CA TYR A 66 -9.98 14.40 -5.00
C TYR A 66 -9.33 14.25 -6.38
N THR A 67 -8.36 15.11 -6.66
CA THR A 67 -7.69 15.14 -7.97
C THR A 67 -6.17 15.01 -7.80
N ASP A 68 -5.46 14.76 -8.90
CA ASP A 68 -4.03 15.02 -8.94
C ASP A 68 -3.77 16.52 -8.87
N GLU A 69 -2.54 16.91 -8.53
CA GLU A 69 -2.11 18.30 -8.43
C GLU A 69 -0.71 18.47 -9.02
N ASP A 70 -0.38 19.70 -9.33
CA ASP A 70 0.96 20.13 -9.65
C ASP A 70 1.30 21.41 -8.90
N LYS A 71 2.54 21.82 -9.00
CA LYS A 71 2.96 23.12 -8.50
C LYS A 71 3.17 24.08 -9.67
N ILE A 72 2.93 25.36 -9.42
CA ILE A 72 3.29 26.44 -10.33
C ILE A 72 4.29 27.36 -9.66
N ASP A 73 5.33 27.72 -10.40
CA ASP A 73 6.33 28.69 -9.95
C ASP A 73 5.81 30.13 -10.04
N GLU A 74 6.65 31.10 -9.66
CA GLU A 74 6.32 32.53 -9.72
C GLU A 74 6.06 33.03 -11.15
N GLN A 75 6.58 32.33 -12.17
CA GLN A 75 6.37 32.63 -13.58
C GLN A 75 5.12 31.95 -14.15
N GLY A 76 4.44 31.11 -13.34
CA GLY A 76 3.27 30.33 -13.76
C GLY A 76 3.60 29.08 -14.57
N GLN A 77 4.85 28.61 -14.51
CA GLN A 77 5.25 27.36 -15.16
C GLN A 77 4.87 26.16 -14.24
N LEU A 78 4.33 25.10 -14.85
CA LEU A 78 4.02 23.86 -14.13
C LEU A 78 5.32 23.14 -13.72
N ILE A 79 5.40 22.79 -12.46
CA ILE A 79 6.51 22.05 -11.86
C ILE A 79 5.96 20.97 -10.91
N ASP A 80 6.74 19.92 -10.66
CA ASP A 80 6.53 18.96 -9.57
C ASP A 80 5.09 18.41 -9.51
N THR A 81 4.65 17.70 -10.56
CA THR A 81 3.31 17.09 -10.59
C THR A 81 3.22 15.91 -9.63
N TYR A 82 2.15 15.88 -8.83
CA TYR A 82 1.83 14.78 -7.93
C TYR A 82 0.64 13.98 -8.46
N PHE A 83 0.94 12.83 -9.08
CA PHE A 83 -0.04 11.82 -9.49
C PHE A 83 -0.31 10.86 -8.34
N LYS A 84 -1.54 10.81 -7.89
CA LYS A 84 -1.97 10.10 -6.69
C LYS A 84 -2.49 8.70 -7.02
N PRO A 85 -2.48 7.74 -6.08
CA PRO A 85 -3.24 6.51 -6.22
C PRO A 85 -4.73 6.78 -6.03
N ASP A 86 -5.57 5.86 -6.46
CA ASP A 86 -6.97 5.81 -6.07
C ASP A 86 -7.09 5.55 -4.56
N TRP A 87 -8.32 5.58 -4.05
CA TRP A 87 -8.59 5.54 -2.61
C TRP A 87 -7.83 4.44 -1.88
N SER A 88 -6.96 4.82 -0.96
CA SER A 88 -5.98 3.98 -0.28
C SER A 88 -5.96 4.30 1.22
N PRO A 89 -6.84 3.67 2.04
CA PRO A 89 -7.00 4.03 3.45
C PRO A 89 -5.74 3.80 4.29
N GLU A 90 -4.97 2.73 4.05
CA GLU A 90 -3.72 2.49 4.78
C GLU A 90 -2.62 3.49 4.39
N HIS A 91 -2.64 3.99 3.16
CA HIS A 91 -1.77 5.07 2.73
C HIS A 91 -2.16 6.40 3.41
N LEU A 92 -3.47 6.67 3.53
CA LEU A 92 -3.96 7.85 4.27
C LEU A 92 -3.54 7.82 5.74
N GLU A 93 -3.53 6.66 6.39
CA GLU A 93 -3.03 6.51 7.75
C GLU A 93 -1.50 6.70 7.86
N SER A 94 -0.77 6.67 6.74
CA SER A 94 0.68 6.91 6.72
C SER A 94 1.05 8.35 6.39
N VAL A 95 0.26 9.03 5.56
CA VAL A 95 0.49 10.41 5.13
C VAL A 95 -0.78 11.00 4.51
N MET A 96 -0.96 12.31 4.63
CA MET A 96 -2.03 13.03 3.90
C MET A 96 -1.68 13.13 2.42
N TYR A 97 -2.01 12.11 1.63
CA TYR A 97 -1.73 12.08 0.19
C TYR A 97 -2.82 12.71 -0.68
N VAL A 98 -4.04 12.86 -0.14
CA VAL A 98 -5.20 13.37 -0.90
C VAL A 98 -5.02 14.84 -1.30
N LEU A 99 -4.54 15.68 -0.37
CA LEU A 99 -4.22 17.11 -0.58
C LEU A 99 -5.30 17.87 -1.38
N HIS A 100 -4.92 18.47 -2.53
CA HIS A 100 -5.78 19.29 -3.38
C HIS A 100 -6.08 18.58 -4.72
N MET A 101 -7.12 18.89 -5.44
CA MET A 101 -8.31 19.61 -5.04
C MET A 101 -9.22 18.65 -4.27
N LEU A 102 -9.72 19.05 -3.12
CA LEU A 102 -10.68 18.27 -2.35
C LEU A 102 -12.09 18.84 -2.56
N VAL A 103 -13.02 17.99 -3.00
CA VAL A 103 -14.45 18.31 -3.18
C VAL A 103 -15.27 17.37 -2.31
N VAL A 104 -16.15 17.93 -1.48
CA VAL A 104 -16.91 17.16 -0.47
C VAL A 104 -18.39 17.50 -0.60
N ARG A 105 -19.26 16.50 -0.46
CA ARG A 105 -20.71 16.73 -0.35
C ARG A 105 -20.99 17.60 0.88
N LYS A 106 -21.57 18.80 0.65
CA LYS A 106 -21.76 19.82 1.70
C LYS A 106 -22.48 19.27 2.93
N ARG A 107 -23.52 18.45 2.72
CA ARG A 107 -24.27 17.84 3.84
C ARG A 107 -23.35 17.04 4.73
N LEU A 108 -22.50 16.20 4.15
CA LEU A 108 -21.57 15.37 4.90
C LEU A 108 -20.52 16.19 5.66
N PHE A 109 -20.00 17.25 5.04
CA PHE A 109 -19.09 18.20 5.71
C PHE A 109 -19.73 18.81 6.95
N LEU A 110 -20.99 19.28 6.84
CA LEU A 110 -21.73 19.89 7.97
C LEU A 110 -22.08 18.87 9.04
N GLU A 111 -22.50 17.64 8.70
CA GLU A 111 -22.77 16.56 9.64
C GLU A 111 -21.54 16.19 10.49
N LEU A 112 -20.33 16.31 9.89
CA LEU A 112 -19.07 16.10 10.59
C LEU A 112 -18.59 17.31 11.39
N GLY A 113 -19.30 18.45 11.36
CA GLY A 113 -18.95 19.66 12.09
C GLY A 113 -17.89 20.52 11.41
N GLY A 114 -17.64 20.32 10.11
CA GLY A 114 -16.70 21.12 9.33
C GLY A 114 -15.23 20.91 9.69
N PHE A 115 -14.40 21.92 9.44
CA PHE A 115 -13.03 21.95 9.92
C PHE A 115 -12.94 22.22 11.41
N ARG A 116 -12.04 21.55 12.11
CA ARG A 116 -11.79 21.75 13.54
C ARG A 116 -10.59 22.67 13.75
N GLU A 117 -10.77 23.79 14.44
CA GLU A 117 -9.73 24.81 14.66
C GLU A 117 -8.51 24.28 15.44
N ASP A 118 -8.72 23.29 16.32
CA ASP A 118 -7.67 22.63 17.10
C ASP A 118 -6.64 21.90 16.24
N TYR A 119 -6.95 21.65 14.96
CA TYR A 119 -6.06 20.97 14.00
C TYR A 119 -5.52 21.92 12.94
N SER A 120 -5.45 23.21 13.24
CA SER A 120 -4.86 24.20 12.32
C SER A 120 -3.47 23.77 11.83
N GLY A 121 -3.28 23.78 10.49
CA GLY A 121 -2.10 23.27 9.81
C GLY A 121 -2.19 21.83 9.33
N ALA A 122 -3.23 21.07 9.80
CA ALA A 122 -3.59 19.74 9.32
C ALA A 122 -5.12 19.56 9.35
N GLN A 123 -5.90 20.64 9.20
CA GLN A 123 -7.36 20.64 9.23
C GLN A 123 -7.98 19.82 8.10
N ASP A 124 -7.33 19.78 6.96
CA ASP A 124 -7.65 18.96 5.79
C ASP A 124 -7.44 17.47 6.08
N TYR A 125 -6.33 17.12 6.70
CA TYR A 125 -6.04 15.74 7.11
C TYR A 125 -7.06 15.26 8.16
N ASP A 126 -7.34 16.07 9.18
CA ASP A 126 -8.38 15.79 10.16
C ASP A 126 -9.75 15.56 9.50
N LEU A 127 -10.15 16.43 8.56
CA LEU A 127 -11.40 16.28 7.83
C LEU A 127 -11.41 14.98 7.02
N MET A 128 -10.34 14.69 6.26
CA MET A 128 -10.27 13.50 5.41
C MET A 128 -10.30 12.21 6.24
N LEU A 129 -9.63 12.17 7.39
CA LEU A 129 -9.69 11.05 8.34
C LEU A 129 -11.10 10.85 8.92
N ARG A 130 -11.86 11.93 9.20
CA ARG A 130 -13.26 11.83 9.64
C ARG A 130 -14.20 11.39 8.51
N LEU A 131 -13.98 11.88 7.28
CA LEU A 131 -14.70 11.44 6.07
C LEU A 131 -14.50 9.95 5.82
N SER A 132 -13.27 9.45 5.90
CA SER A 132 -12.94 8.04 5.65
C SER A 132 -13.66 7.04 6.57
N ARG A 133 -14.09 7.47 7.76
CA ARG A 133 -14.90 6.66 8.67
C ARG A 133 -16.40 6.72 8.36
N ARG A 134 -16.83 7.68 7.55
CA ARG A 134 -18.25 7.95 7.32
C ARG A 134 -18.75 7.49 5.97
N THR A 135 -17.87 7.46 4.97
CA THR A 135 -18.22 7.06 3.60
C THR A 135 -17.09 6.27 2.93
N GLN A 136 -17.47 5.36 2.05
CA GLN A 136 -16.58 4.66 1.12
C GLN A 136 -16.70 5.22 -0.31
N HIS A 137 -17.59 6.19 -0.55
CA HIS A 137 -17.84 6.81 -1.85
C HIS A 137 -16.84 7.94 -2.11
N VAL A 138 -15.57 7.56 -2.18
CA VAL A 138 -14.43 8.45 -2.48
C VAL A 138 -13.97 8.18 -3.90
N HIS A 139 -13.97 9.21 -4.74
CA HIS A 139 -13.60 9.13 -6.15
C HIS A 139 -12.35 9.96 -6.43
N HIS A 140 -11.43 9.39 -7.19
CA HIS A 140 -10.22 10.07 -7.66
C HIS A 140 -10.38 10.44 -9.13
N ILE A 141 -10.21 11.71 -9.46
CA ILE A 141 -10.07 12.17 -10.85
C ILE A 141 -8.58 12.20 -11.17
N GLN A 142 -8.12 11.26 -11.99
CA GLN A 142 -6.72 11.05 -12.36
C GLN A 142 -6.20 12.13 -13.35
N LYS A 143 -6.37 13.39 -12.97
CA LYS A 143 -5.92 14.58 -13.70
C LYS A 143 -5.40 15.63 -12.73
N ALA A 144 -4.32 16.33 -13.09
CA ALA A 144 -3.83 17.49 -12.36
C ALA A 144 -4.76 18.67 -12.60
N LEU A 145 -5.73 18.88 -11.69
CA LEU A 145 -6.75 19.90 -11.78
C LEU A 145 -6.56 21.04 -10.76
N TYR A 146 -5.54 20.96 -9.93
CA TYR A 146 -5.18 21.97 -8.95
C TYR A 146 -3.70 22.34 -9.11
N HIS A 147 -3.42 23.65 -9.10
CA HIS A 147 -2.10 24.22 -9.29
C HIS A 147 -1.68 24.95 -8.02
N TRP A 148 -0.86 24.29 -7.21
CA TRP A 148 -0.36 24.81 -5.94
C TRP A 148 0.80 25.78 -6.16
N ARG A 149 0.64 27.04 -5.74
CA ARG A 149 1.62 28.08 -6.01
C ARG A 149 2.82 27.99 -5.05
N ALA A 150 3.98 27.66 -5.62
CA ALA A 150 5.25 27.63 -4.92
C ALA A 150 5.86 29.05 -4.85
N VAL A 151 5.51 29.83 -3.81
CA VAL A 151 6.13 31.12 -3.53
C VAL A 151 7.06 31.02 -2.33
N GLU A 152 8.07 31.89 -2.28
CA GLU A 152 9.02 31.93 -1.15
C GLU A 152 8.25 32.08 0.18
N GLY A 153 8.51 31.16 1.14
CA GLY A 153 7.82 31.12 2.43
C GLY A 153 6.49 30.38 2.47
N SER A 154 5.98 29.86 1.34
CA SER A 154 4.81 28.98 1.31
C SER A 154 5.17 27.55 1.79
N ALA A 155 4.16 26.81 2.23
CA ALA A 155 4.32 25.38 2.56
C ALA A 155 4.75 24.54 1.34
N ALA A 156 4.49 25.03 0.13
CA ALA A 156 4.90 24.41 -1.13
C ALA A 156 6.42 24.51 -1.39
N ALA A 157 7.08 25.54 -0.86
CA ALA A 157 8.49 25.83 -1.12
C ALA A 157 9.45 25.18 -0.12
N VAL A 158 8.98 24.81 1.08
CA VAL A 158 9.83 24.30 2.18
C VAL A 158 9.31 22.96 2.65
N VAL A 159 10.12 21.91 2.46
CA VAL A 159 9.86 20.54 2.94
C VAL A 159 9.89 20.45 4.48
N ASP A 160 10.45 21.43 5.16
CA ASP A 160 10.41 21.55 6.62
C ASP A 160 8.98 21.94 7.05
N ALA A 161 8.13 20.92 7.17
CA ALA A 161 6.81 21.06 7.76
C ALA A 161 6.93 21.83 9.09
N LYS A 162 6.17 22.91 9.20
CA LYS A 162 6.11 23.71 10.42
C LYS A 162 5.82 22.76 11.59
N PRO A 163 6.59 22.73 12.68
CA PRO A 163 6.44 21.74 13.75
C PRO A 163 5.00 21.61 14.28
N TYR A 164 4.24 22.71 14.29
CA TYR A 164 2.84 22.71 14.74
C TYR A 164 1.91 21.92 13.78
N ALA A 165 2.22 21.90 12.47
CA ALA A 165 1.40 21.15 11.49
C ALA A 165 1.64 19.64 11.61
N LEU A 166 2.89 19.23 11.88
CA LEU A 166 3.23 17.84 12.17
C LEU A 166 2.53 17.36 13.45
N ASP A 167 2.55 18.16 14.51
CA ASP A 167 1.85 17.84 15.76
C ASP A 167 0.33 17.78 15.55
N ALA A 168 -0.24 18.71 14.80
CA ALA A 168 -1.66 18.68 14.45
C ALA A 168 -2.04 17.43 13.65
N GLY A 169 -1.21 17.04 12.67
CA GLY A 169 -1.40 15.81 11.88
C GLY A 169 -1.32 14.54 12.75
N PHE A 170 -0.33 14.48 13.65
CA PHE A 170 -0.20 13.39 14.61
C PHE A 170 -1.43 13.27 15.51
N ARG A 171 -1.92 14.39 16.05
CA ARG A 171 -3.13 14.43 16.88
C ARG A 171 -4.38 14.02 16.09
N ALA A 172 -4.54 14.52 14.85
CA ALA A 172 -5.66 14.17 13.97
C ALA A 172 -5.71 12.65 13.69
N LEU A 173 -4.55 12.06 13.36
CA LEU A 173 -4.46 10.61 13.15
C LEU A 173 -4.67 9.83 14.45
N SER A 174 -4.17 10.32 15.59
CA SER A 174 -4.37 9.67 16.89
C SER A 174 -5.84 9.64 17.28
N ASP A 175 -6.60 10.72 17.05
CA ASP A 175 -8.05 10.76 17.24
C ASP A 175 -8.78 9.79 16.32
N HIS A 176 -8.37 9.73 15.04
CA HIS A 176 -8.94 8.80 14.07
C HIS A 176 -8.73 7.35 14.52
N VAL A 177 -7.51 6.99 14.89
CA VAL A 177 -7.13 5.64 15.34
C VAL A 177 -7.86 5.27 16.63
N SER A 178 -7.92 6.18 17.59
CA SER A 178 -8.65 5.99 18.84
C SER A 178 -10.16 5.78 18.60
N ALA A 179 -10.76 6.57 17.71
CA ALA A 179 -12.18 6.44 17.38
C ALA A 179 -12.52 5.13 16.63
N ARG A 180 -11.58 4.59 15.84
CA ARG A 180 -11.76 3.35 15.07
C ARG A 180 -11.44 2.10 15.90
N HIS A 181 -10.41 2.14 16.71
CA HIS A 181 -9.82 0.97 17.37
C HIS A 181 -9.80 1.03 18.90
N GLY A 182 -10.15 2.19 19.51
CA GLY A 182 -10.03 2.40 20.96
C GLY A 182 -8.56 2.37 21.39
N ASP A 183 -8.28 1.73 22.52
CA ASP A 183 -6.94 1.54 23.07
C ASP A 183 -6.14 0.41 22.40
N ARG A 184 -6.72 -0.23 21.39
CA ARG A 184 -6.09 -1.33 20.65
C ARG A 184 -5.12 -0.89 19.57
N ALA A 185 -5.04 0.41 19.27
CA ALA A 185 -4.12 0.95 18.30
C ALA A 185 -3.58 2.32 18.75
N TRP A 186 -2.42 2.69 18.26
CA TRP A 186 -1.75 3.97 18.54
C TRP A 186 -0.92 4.42 17.36
N VAL A 187 -0.50 5.68 17.35
CA VAL A 187 0.29 6.28 16.28
C VAL A 187 1.74 6.45 16.75
N GLU A 188 2.67 6.16 15.87
CA GLU A 188 4.10 6.44 16.00
C GLU A 188 4.56 7.28 14.80
N ALA A 189 5.71 7.94 14.93
CA ALA A 189 6.37 8.56 13.78
C ALA A 189 6.73 7.48 12.74
N GLY A 190 6.55 7.81 11.46
CA GLY A 190 6.94 6.95 10.34
C GLY A 190 8.44 6.96 10.08
N LEU A 191 8.86 6.32 8.99
CA LEU A 191 10.27 6.24 8.59
C LEU A 191 10.79 7.53 7.95
N LEU A 192 9.90 8.41 7.52
CA LEU A 192 10.24 9.70 6.91
C LEU A 192 9.63 10.85 7.72
N PRO A 193 10.24 12.05 7.72
CA PRO A 193 9.63 13.23 8.33
C PRO A 193 8.21 13.47 7.77
N GLY A 194 7.28 13.82 8.65
CA GLY A 194 5.88 14.09 8.25
C GLY A 194 5.04 12.86 7.92
N THR A 195 5.56 11.65 8.15
CA THR A 195 4.83 10.40 7.95
C THR A 195 4.56 9.70 9.27
N PHE A 196 3.60 8.78 9.27
CA PHE A 196 3.12 8.10 10.47
C PHE A 196 3.09 6.59 10.28
N ARG A 197 3.17 5.88 11.42
CA ARG A 197 2.90 4.45 11.53
C ARG A 197 1.77 4.21 12.51
N VAL A 198 0.69 3.59 12.06
CA VAL A 198 -0.37 3.10 12.94
C VAL A 198 0.00 1.70 13.41
N ARG A 199 0.22 1.57 14.72
CA ARG A 199 0.46 0.28 15.39
C ARG A 199 -0.87 -0.28 15.90
N ARG A 200 -0.99 -1.61 15.83
CA ARG A 200 -2.21 -2.32 16.28
C ARG A 200 -1.82 -3.48 17.21
N ARG A 201 -2.48 -3.58 18.35
CA ARG A 201 -2.31 -4.76 19.23
C ARG A 201 -2.77 -6.00 18.50
N ILE A 202 -1.98 -7.06 18.60
CA ILE A 202 -2.38 -8.37 18.09
C ILE A 202 -3.45 -8.95 19.04
N LEU A 203 -4.64 -9.20 18.50
CA LEU A 203 -5.79 -9.63 19.29
C LEU A 203 -5.74 -11.14 19.53
N GLY A 204 -5.95 -11.56 20.78
CA GLY A 204 -6.08 -12.99 21.13
C GLY A 204 -4.80 -13.81 21.01
N ASN A 205 -3.64 -13.21 20.73
CA ASN A 205 -2.37 -13.90 20.54
C ASN A 205 -2.50 -15.14 19.60
N PRO A 206 -2.98 -14.95 18.33
CA PRO A 206 -3.27 -16.06 17.43
C PRO A 206 -2.01 -16.86 17.08
N ARG A 207 -2.16 -18.19 16.94
CA ARG A 207 -1.09 -18.99 16.38
C ARG A 207 -0.99 -18.74 14.87
N VAL A 208 0.25 -18.56 14.38
CA VAL A 208 0.55 -18.27 12.98
C VAL A 208 1.31 -19.43 12.36
N SER A 209 0.87 -19.94 11.21
CA SER A 209 1.65 -20.91 10.43
C SER A 209 2.57 -20.18 9.44
N LEU A 210 3.88 -20.41 9.58
CA LEU A 210 4.89 -19.97 8.63
C LEU A 210 5.13 -21.12 7.65
N LEU A 211 4.59 -20.97 6.43
CA LEU A 211 4.57 -22.03 5.40
C LEU A 211 5.74 -21.84 4.45
N ILE A 212 6.80 -22.62 4.60
CA ILE A 212 8.03 -22.55 3.79
C ILE A 212 7.97 -23.62 2.70
N LEU A 213 7.96 -23.20 1.44
CA LEU A 213 7.95 -24.10 0.29
C LEU A 213 9.40 -24.33 -0.17
N THR A 214 9.95 -25.54 0.03
CA THR A 214 11.35 -25.81 -0.29
C THR A 214 11.54 -26.85 -1.40
N ASN A 215 12.58 -26.64 -2.19
CA ASN A 215 13.18 -27.65 -3.08
C ASN A 215 14.56 -28.08 -2.56
N ASN A 216 14.90 -27.70 -1.34
CA ASN A 216 16.17 -27.95 -0.66
C ASN A 216 17.40 -27.50 -1.47
N THR A 217 17.29 -26.34 -2.12
CA THR A 217 18.38 -25.80 -2.95
C THR A 217 19.51 -25.26 -2.08
N GLU A 218 20.74 -25.49 -2.53
CA GLU A 218 21.95 -24.92 -1.92
C GLU A 218 22.29 -23.56 -2.54
N LEU A 219 22.81 -22.65 -1.72
CA LEU A 219 23.39 -21.37 -2.12
C LEU A 219 24.86 -21.33 -1.69
N VAL A 220 25.70 -20.72 -2.50
CA VAL A 220 27.09 -20.42 -2.17
C VAL A 220 27.29 -18.91 -2.14
N LEU A 221 27.54 -18.36 -0.97
CA LEU A 221 27.89 -16.96 -0.80
C LEU A 221 29.37 -16.82 -0.45
N PRO A 222 30.11 -15.87 -1.05
CA PRO A 222 31.55 -15.67 -0.75
C PRO A 222 31.82 -15.46 0.75
N SER A 223 30.90 -14.80 1.46
CA SER A 223 31.03 -14.47 2.88
C SER A 223 30.60 -15.57 3.84
N ARG A 224 29.83 -16.58 3.38
CA ARG A 224 29.20 -17.60 4.26
C ARG A 224 29.49 -19.05 3.84
N GLY A 225 30.11 -19.26 2.67
CA GLY A 225 30.31 -20.59 2.10
C GLY A 225 29.02 -21.21 1.56
N ARG A 226 28.93 -22.54 1.56
CA ARG A 226 27.79 -23.32 1.06
C ARG A 226 26.81 -23.63 2.19
N PHE A 227 25.50 -23.43 1.95
CA PHE A 227 24.44 -23.77 2.89
C PHE A 227 23.13 -24.07 2.14
N HIS A 228 22.23 -24.85 2.75
CA HIS A 228 20.87 -25.04 2.27
C HIS A 228 20.01 -23.83 2.64
N MET A 229 19.27 -23.29 1.68
CA MET A 229 18.47 -22.10 1.88
C MET A 229 17.36 -22.30 2.92
N VAL A 230 16.70 -23.46 2.90
CA VAL A 230 15.67 -23.80 3.90
C VAL A 230 16.22 -23.83 5.33
N ASP A 231 17.45 -24.31 5.52
CA ASP A 231 18.10 -24.30 6.83
C ASP A 231 18.37 -22.87 7.31
N ASN A 232 18.89 -22.01 6.42
CA ASN A 232 19.11 -20.60 6.72
C ASN A 232 17.80 -19.87 7.04
N MET A 233 16.73 -20.13 6.28
CA MET A 233 15.42 -19.52 6.52
C MET A 233 14.86 -19.92 7.89
N VAL A 234 14.88 -21.21 8.23
CA VAL A 234 14.43 -21.69 9.55
C VAL A 234 15.27 -21.07 10.68
N ASP A 235 16.60 -21.01 10.53
CA ASP A 235 17.49 -20.42 11.53
C ASP A 235 17.25 -18.91 11.70
N SER A 236 17.02 -18.19 10.61
CA SER A 236 16.74 -16.75 10.67
C SER A 236 15.41 -16.45 11.37
N ILE A 237 14.37 -17.25 11.11
CA ILE A 237 13.08 -17.14 11.81
C ILE A 237 13.27 -17.37 13.32
N LEU A 238 13.97 -18.45 13.71
CA LEU A 238 14.17 -18.77 15.12
C LEU A 238 14.96 -17.70 15.87
N ARG A 239 15.92 -17.05 15.19
CA ARG A 239 16.75 -15.97 15.77
C ARG A 239 16.02 -14.63 15.82
N HIS A 240 15.34 -14.27 14.74
CA HIS A 240 14.84 -12.92 14.46
C HIS A 240 13.31 -12.82 14.46
N THR A 241 12.59 -13.58 15.27
CA THR A 241 11.15 -13.42 15.41
C THR A 241 10.77 -13.13 16.86
N SER A 242 10.32 -11.93 17.16
CA SER A 242 9.90 -11.52 18.50
C SER A 242 8.52 -12.07 18.87
N TYR A 243 7.61 -12.22 17.92
CA TYR A 243 6.31 -12.87 18.11
C TYR A 243 6.53 -14.37 18.37
N ARG A 244 5.97 -14.93 19.44
CA ARG A 244 6.33 -16.30 19.88
C ARG A 244 5.29 -17.36 19.58
N ASN A 245 4.03 -16.99 19.29
CA ASN A 245 2.97 -17.97 19.03
C ASN A 245 2.87 -18.34 17.54
N TYR A 246 3.90 -18.97 17.01
CA TYR A 246 3.91 -19.45 15.62
C TYR A 246 4.30 -20.94 15.55
N GLU A 247 4.10 -21.54 14.40
CA GLU A 247 4.68 -22.80 13.97
C GLU A 247 5.39 -22.63 12.64
N ILE A 248 6.46 -23.36 12.43
CA ILE A 248 7.13 -23.45 11.13
C ILE A 248 6.70 -24.75 10.46
N VAL A 249 6.25 -24.66 9.22
CA VAL A 249 5.83 -25.79 8.39
C VAL A 249 6.63 -25.77 7.11
N VAL A 250 7.54 -26.72 6.96
CA VAL A 250 8.33 -26.90 5.75
C VAL A 250 7.62 -27.88 4.83
N VAL A 251 7.30 -27.46 3.60
CA VAL A 251 6.69 -28.32 2.57
C VAL A 251 7.79 -28.76 1.62
N ASP A 252 8.15 -30.03 1.71
CA ASP A 252 9.30 -30.65 1.02
C ASP A 252 8.86 -31.53 -0.15
N ASN A 253 9.65 -31.57 -1.21
CA ASN A 253 9.52 -32.49 -2.36
C ASN A 253 10.26 -33.82 -2.14
N SER A 254 10.40 -34.29 -0.89
CA SER A 254 11.22 -35.43 -0.51
C SER A 254 12.71 -35.28 -0.86
N ARG A 255 13.24 -34.05 -0.66
CA ARG A 255 14.63 -33.70 -0.93
C ARG A 255 15.44 -33.37 0.31
N LEU A 256 14.79 -33.29 1.47
CA LEU A 256 15.48 -33.11 2.75
C LEU A 256 16.28 -34.36 3.11
N SER A 257 17.47 -34.16 3.63
CA SER A 257 18.27 -35.26 4.15
C SER A 257 17.72 -35.79 5.48
N THR A 258 18.15 -36.99 5.89
CA THR A 258 17.79 -37.57 7.19
C THR A 258 18.25 -36.68 8.35
N GLU A 259 19.41 -36.03 8.21
CA GLU A 259 19.97 -35.08 9.17
C GLU A 259 19.09 -33.84 9.30
N GLN A 260 18.63 -33.30 8.18
CA GLN A 260 17.70 -32.15 8.16
C GLN A 260 16.35 -32.50 8.80
N HIS A 261 15.79 -33.67 8.49
CA HIS A 261 14.58 -34.17 9.15
C HIS A 261 14.73 -34.26 10.66
N SER A 262 15.85 -34.89 11.13
CA SER A 262 16.13 -35.00 12.56
C SER A 262 16.30 -33.66 13.24
N ARG A 263 17.01 -32.75 12.58
CA ARG A 263 17.22 -31.37 13.05
C ARG A 263 15.90 -30.58 13.14
N PHE A 264 15.10 -30.58 12.09
CA PHE A 264 13.83 -29.87 12.07
C PHE A 264 12.88 -30.43 13.14
N HIS A 265 12.81 -31.72 13.29
CA HIS A 265 12.03 -32.33 14.37
C HIS A 265 12.51 -31.87 15.76
N SER A 266 13.82 -31.82 16.01
CA SER A 266 14.37 -31.34 17.31
C SER A 266 14.08 -29.87 17.57
N LEU A 267 13.89 -29.03 16.51
CA LEU A 267 13.54 -27.62 16.57
C LEU A 267 12.02 -27.39 16.64
N GLY A 268 11.20 -28.44 16.61
CA GLY A 268 9.74 -28.33 16.58
C GLY A 268 9.17 -27.86 15.23
N VAL A 269 9.97 -27.95 14.17
CA VAL A 269 9.55 -27.64 12.79
C VAL A 269 8.77 -28.83 12.24
N ARG A 270 7.58 -28.60 11.73
CA ARG A 270 6.76 -29.61 11.08
C ARG A 270 7.13 -29.72 9.60
N VAL A 271 7.43 -30.93 9.16
CA VAL A 271 7.72 -31.22 7.74
C VAL A 271 6.52 -31.94 7.13
N GLU A 272 6.02 -31.41 6.01
CA GLU A 272 4.96 -32.00 5.20
C GLU A 272 5.53 -32.41 3.84
N ASN A 273 5.40 -33.68 3.47
CA ASN A 273 5.86 -34.16 2.19
C ASN A 273 4.84 -33.84 1.09
N TYR A 274 5.26 -33.05 0.12
CA TYR A 274 4.42 -32.72 -1.04
C TYR A 274 4.22 -33.95 -1.91
N THR A 275 2.96 -34.35 -2.10
CA THR A 275 2.58 -35.56 -2.84
C THR A 275 2.15 -35.27 -4.29
N GLY A 276 2.15 -34.01 -4.70
CA GLY A 276 1.80 -33.62 -6.07
C GLY A 276 2.97 -33.76 -7.06
N PRO A 277 2.72 -33.50 -8.35
CA PRO A 277 3.76 -33.55 -9.37
C PRO A 277 4.89 -32.54 -9.08
N VAL A 278 6.14 -33.01 -9.18
CA VAL A 278 7.33 -32.14 -9.06
C VAL A 278 7.89 -31.74 -10.44
N VAL A 279 7.46 -32.39 -11.49
CA VAL A 279 7.80 -32.10 -12.91
C VAL A 279 6.55 -32.22 -13.75
N PRO A 280 6.13 -31.18 -14.50
CA PRO A 280 6.68 -29.83 -14.43
C PRO A 280 6.42 -29.19 -13.06
N PHE A 281 7.33 -28.31 -12.63
CA PHE A 281 7.18 -27.59 -11.36
C PHE A 281 5.97 -26.64 -11.40
N ASN A 282 5.16 -26.70 -10.35
CA ASN A 282 3.99 -25.82 -10.19
C ASN A 282 3.98 -25.27 -8.75
N TYR A 283 4.37 -23.99 -8.62
CA TYR A 283 4.38 -23.29 -7.33
C TYR A 283 2.97 -23.21 -6.74
N ALA A 284 1.97 -22.85 -7.55
CA ALA A 284 0.60 -22.68 -7.09
C ALA A 284 0.03 -23.98 -6.52
N ALA A 285 0.27 -25.12 -7.17
CA ALA A 285 -0.17 -26.44 -6.69
C ALA A 285 0.49 -26.79 -5.34
N LYS A 286 1.79 -26.49 -5.19
CA LYS A 286 2.53 -26.74 -3.94
C LYS A 286 2.06 -25.79 -2.82
N ALA A 287 1.82 -24.52 -3.13
CA ALA A 287 1.26 -23.56 -2.18
C ALA A 287 -0.15 -23.98 -1.74
N ASN A 288 -1.02 -24.41 -2.65
CA ASN A 288 -2.35 -24.94 -2.30
C ASN A 288 -2.27 -26.19 -1.42
N PHE A 289 -1.28 -27.05 -1.63
CA PHE A 289 -1.03 -28.18 -0.73
C PHE A 289 -0.67 -27.69 0.67
N ALA A 290 0.26 -26.72 0.80
CA ALA A 290 0.62 -26.11 2.07
C ALA A 290 -0.59 -25.50 2.78
N LEU A 291 -1.45 -24.80 2.04
CA LEU A 291 -2.68 -24.19 2.56
C LEU A 291 -3.67 -25.23 3.10
N ARG A 292 -3.80 -26.38 2.43
CA ARG A 292 -4.62 -27.50 2.96
C ARG A 292 -4.03 -28.09 4.25
N ALA A 293 -2.71 -28.18 4.35
CA ALA A 293 -2.01 -28.67 5.55
C ALA A 293 -1.97 -27.61 6.69
N CYS A 294 -2.24 -26.36 6.41
CA CYS A 294 -2.28 -25.27 7.38
C CYS A 294 -3.44 -25.45 8.38
N ARG A 295 -3.12 -25.38 9.68
CA ARG A 295 -4.07 -25.62 10.78
C ARG A 295 -4.53 -24.34 11.47
N THR A 296 -3.94 -23.20 11.14
CA THR A 296 -4.20 -21.90 11.77
C THR A 296 -5.01 -20.99 10.85
N GLU A 297 -5.67 -20.00 11.41
CA GLU A 297 -6.35 -18.94 10.64
C GLU A 297 -5.32 -17.98 10.03
N HIS A 298 -4.33 -17.54 10.81
CA HIS A 298 -3.28 -16.65 10.33
C HIS A 298 -2.11 -17.46 9.78
N LEU A 299 -1.64 -17.06 8.62
CA LEU A 299 -0.51 -17.72 7.96
C LEU A 299 0.35 -16.73 7.17
N VAL A 300 1.60 -17.12 6.94
CA VAL A 300 2.52 -16.45 6.03
C VAL A 300 3.04 -17.46 5.03
N LEU A 301 2.83 -17.23 3.74
CA LEU A 301 3.54 -17.95 2.68
C LEU A 301 4.97 -17.42 2.61
N LEU A 302 5.95 -18.30 2.54
CA LEU A 302 7.37 -17.97 2.53
C LEU A 302 8.11 -18.84 1.52
N ASN A 303 8.97 -18.21 0.71
CA ASN A 303 9.97 -18.93 -0.04
C ASN A 303 11.10 -19.42 0.90
N ASP A 304 11.82 -20.47 0.51
CA ASP A 304 12.94 -20.99 1.29
C ASP A 304 14.23 -20.19 1.12
N ASP A 305 14.32 -19.36 0.05
CA ASP A 305 15.48 -18.53 -0.29
C ASP A 305 15.43 -17.12 0.33
N MET A 306 14.95 -17.05 1.57
CA MET A 306 14.82 -15.78 2.30
C MET A 306 15.62 -15.80 3.61
N GLU A 307 15.84 -14.60 4.17
CA GLU A 307 16.45 -14.43 5.49
C GLU A 307 15.82 -13.21 6.18
N VAL A 308 15.36 -13.40 7.41
CA VAL A 308 14.74 -12.34 8.22
C VAL A 308 15.78 -11.29 8.63
N ILE A 309 15.46 -10.00 8.49
CA ILE A 309 16.33 -8.88 8.84
C ILE A 309 15.98 -8.32 10.23
N ASN A 310 14.69 -8.03 10.50
CA ASN A 310 14.29 -7.35 11.73
C ASN A 310 13.36 -8.20 12.60
N ASP A 311 13.50 -8.10 13.92
CA ASP A 311 12.84 -9.00 14.87
C ASP A 311 11.31 -8.86 14.94
N ASP A 312 10.76 -7.71 14.61
CA ASP A 312 9.31 -7.44 14.64
C ASP A 312 8.60 -7.65 13.30
N TRP A 313 9.26 -8.28 12.32
CA TRP A 313 8.71 -8.50 10.98
C TRP A 313 7.34 -9.18 10.98
N LEU A 314 7.21 -10.27 11.78
CA LEU A 314 5.95 -11.03 11.85
C LEU A 314 4.86 -10.22 12.55
N THR A 315 5.19 -9.48 13.60
CA THR A 315 4.27 -8.56 14.28
C THR A 315 3.77 -7.49 13.32
N SER A 316 4.69 -6.89 12.53
CA SER A 316 4.35 -5.85 11.54
C SER A 316 3.41 -6.35 10.44
N LEU A 317 3.52 -7.62 10.04
CA LEU A 317 2.58 -8.25 9.12
C LEU A 317 1.22 -8.53 9.78
N LEU A 318 1.23 -9.03 11.02
CA LEU A 318 0.00 -9.38 11.75
C LEU A 318 -0.82 -8.16 12.15
N GLU A 319 -0.18 -7.03 12.50
CA GLU A 319 -0.86 -5.77 12.81
C GLU A 319 -1.83 -5.35 11.70
N LEU A 320 -1.50 -5.65 10.46
CA LEU A 320 -2.31 -5.33 9.27
C LEU A 320 -3.20 -6.51 8.87
N SER A 321 -2.66 -7.74 8.81
CA SER A 321 -3.40 -8.90 8.29
C SER A 321 -4.53 -9.38 9.19
N GLN A 322 -4.55 -8.99 10.47
CA GLN A 322 -5.67 -9.24 11.38
C GLN A 322 -6.88 -8.34 11.12
N ASP A 323 -6.71 -7.20 10.42
CA ASP A 323 -7.83 -6.33 10.05
C ASP A 323 -8.77 -7.09 9.10
N PRO A 324 -10.09 -7.16 9.42
CA PRO A 324 -11.04 -7.90 8.60
C PRO A 324 -11.14 -7.40 7.15
N GLU A 325 -10.82 -6.15 6.88
CA GLU A 325 -10.87 -5.55 5.54
C GLU A 325 -9.57 -5.74 4.73
N VAL A 326 -8.46 -6.17 5.38
CA VAL A 326 -7.18 -6.46 4.73
C VAL A 326 -7.09 -7.95 4.41
N GLY A 327 -6.86 -8.29 3.15
CA GLY A 327 -6.80 -9.67 2.68
C GLY A 327 -5.39 -10.23 2.53
N ALA A 328 -4.42 -9.38 2.16
CA ALA A 328 -3.02 -9.78 2.04
C ALA A 328 -2.08 -8.65 2.46
N VAL A 329 -0.96 -9.01 3.08
CA VAL A 329 0.09 -8.06 3.48
C VAL A 329 1.44 -8.57 2.99
N GLY A 330 2.16 -7.75 2.22
CA GLY A 330 3.50 -8.01 1.74
C GLY A 330 4.57 -7.28 2.55
N ALA A 331 5.73 -7.92 2.67
CA ALA A 331 6.92 -7.39 3.31
C ALA A 331 7.80 -6.61 2.33
N ARG A 332 8.71 -5.80 2.85
CA ARG A 332 9.83 -5.24 2.10
C ARG A 332 10.89 -6.31 1.90
N LEU A 333 11.24 -6.59 0.65
CA LEU A 333 12.28 -7.57 0.33
C LEU A 333 13.46 -6.87 -0.34
N LEU A 334 14.67 -7.27 0.08
CA LEU A 334 15.93 -6.78 -0.44
C LEU A 334 16.71 -7.95 -1.07
N HIS A 335 17.44 -7.68 -2.15
CA HIS A 335 18.45 -8.61 -2.66
C HIS A 335 19.64 -8.73 -1.69
N ALA A 336 20.46 -9.74 -1.87
CA ALA A 336 21.65 -9.97 -1.04
C ALA A 336 22.64 -8.80 -1.04
N ASP A 337 22.66 -7.98 -2.09
CA ASP A 337 23.48 -6.77 -2.22
C ASP A 337 22.84 -5.53 -1.57
N GLY A 338 21.66 -5.67 -0.96
CA GLY A 338 20.93 -4.60 -0.31
C GLY A 338 20.04 -3.76 -1.25
N THR A 339 19.97 -4.07 -2.53
CA THR A 339 19.04 -3.40 -3.46
C THR A 339 17.59 -3.89 -3.25
N VAL A 340 16.61 -3.09 -3.67
CA VAL A 340 15.19 -3.41 -3.55
C VAL A 340 14.83 -4.60 -4.44
N GLN A 341 14.25 -5.64 -3.87
CA GLN A 341 13.64 -6.74 -4.61
C GLN A 341 12.12 -6.54 -4.71
N HIS A 342 11.45 -6.16 -3.59
CA HIS A 342 10.01 -5.96 -3.55
C HIS A 342 9.61 -4.88 -2.56
N VAL A 343 8.77 -3.95 -3.03
CA VAL A 343 8.08 -2.93 -2.22
C VAL A 343 6.64 -2.71 -2.74
N GLY A 344 6.04 -3.74 -3.33
CA GLY A 344 4.73 -3.75 -3.96
C GLY A 344 4.78 -4.10 -5.44
N CYS A 345 3.63 -4.50 -5.98
CA CYS A 345 3.47 -4.79 -7.42
C CYS A 345 2.33 -3.95 -8.00
N VAL A 346 2.55 -3.49 -9.22
CA VAL A 346 1.58 -2.77 -10.04
C VAL A 346 1.26 -3.56 -11.32
N ILE A 347 0.07 -3.32 -11.86
CA ILE A 347 -0.48 -4.05 -13.01
C ILE A 347 -0.46 -3.15 -14.26
N GLY A 348 -0.32 -3.74 -15.44
CA GLY A 348 -0.31 -3.01 -16.72
C GLY A 348 1.07 -2.46 -17.11
N VAL A 349 2.07 -2.65 -16.26
CA VAL A 349 3.45 -2.24 -16.54
C VAL A 349 4.18 -3.37 -17.28
N ASN A 350 4.97 -3.02 -18.29
CA ASN A 350 5.65 -3.98 -19.19
C ASN A 350 4.71 -5.06 -19.76
N GLY A 351 3.42 -4.75 -19.90
CA GLY A 351 2.39 -5.64 -20.42
C GLY A 351 2.07 -6.83 -19.51
N GLY A 352 2.22 -6.69 -18.19
CA GLY A 352 1.92 -7.71 -17.18
C GLY A 352 1.79 -7.10 -15.79
N SER A 353 2.52 -7.62 -14.83
CA SER A 353 2.75 -7.03 -13.51
C SER A 353 4.24 -6.79 -13.29
N ALA A 354 4.56 -5.80 -12.47
CA ALA A 354 5.94 -5.47 -12.17
C ALA A 354 6.12 -5.14 -10.68
N HIS A 355 7.24 -5.58 -10.10
CA HIS A 355 7.72 -5.10 -8.81
C HIS A 355 8.22 -3.67 -8.97
N VAL A 356 7.66 -2.74 -8.20
CA VAL A 356 8.10 -1.34 -8.27
C VAL A 356 9.48 -1.17 -7.66
N TYR A 357 10.29 -0.30 -8.25
CA TYR A 357 11.67 0.01 -7.83
C TYR A 357 12.62 -1.20 -7.75
N HIS A 358 12.33 -2.28 -8.45
CA HIS A 358 13.21 -3.46 -8.49
C HIS A 358 14.65 -3.07 -8.87
N SER A 359 15.63 -3.55 -8.12
CA SER A 359 17.07 -3.24 -8.25
C SER A 359 17.47 -1.79 -7.97
N PHE A 360 16.59 -0.94 -7.43
CA PHE A 360 16.98 0.37 -6.91
C PHE A 360 17.74 0.22 -5.58
N PRO A 361 18.54 1.24 -5.18
CA PRO A 361 19.20 1.21 -3.87
C PRO A 361 18.22 0.94 -2.72
N GLY A 362 18.63 0.16 -1.72
CA GLY A 362 17.76 -0.22 -0.61
C GLY A 362 17.28 0.95 0.26
N ASP A 363 17.98 2.07 0.25
CA ASP A 363 17.61 3.32 0.93
C ASP A 363 16.83 4.29 0.03
N PHE A 364 16.59 3.93 -1.23
CA PHE A 364 15.85 4.77 -2.17
C PHE A 364 14.43 5.03 -1.66
N VAL A 365 14.09 6.30 -1.51
CA VAL A 365 12.81 6.74 -0.92
C VAL A 365 11.62 6.55 -1.87
N GLY A 366 11.89 6.56 -3.17
CA GLY A 366 10.86 6.47 -4.21
C GLY A 366 10.03 7.74 -4.38
N TYR A 367 9.07 7.66 -5.28
CA TYR A 367 8.10 8.73 -5.54
C TYR A 367 7.30 9.03 -4.27
N ASN A 368 7.37 10.27 -3.77
CA ASN A 368 6.66 10.71 -2.55
C ASN A 368 6.80 9.75 -1.32
N GLY A 369 7.95 9.10 -1.17
CA GLY A 369 8.20 8.23 -0.01
C GLY A 369 7.64 6.82 -0.14
N PHE A 370 7.15 6.40 -1.29
CA PHE A 370 6.36 5.17 -1.47
C PHE A 370 7.03 3.89 -0.99
N THR A 371 8.35 3.79 -0.98
CA THR A 371 9.09 2.62 -0.49
C THR A 371 9.13 2.53 1.04
N HIS A 372 8.83 3.63 1.75
CA HIS A 372 8.94 3.78 3.21
C HIS A 372 7.58 3.96 3.90
N LEU A 373 6.48 3.90 3.16
CA LEU A 373 5.12 4.05 3.67
C LEU A 373 4.37 2.71 3.70
N ILE A 374 3.51 2.51 4.69
CA ILE A 374 2.46 1.49 4.57
C ILE A 374 1.49 2.02 3.51
N ARG A 375 1.20 1.21 2.50
CA ARG A 375 0.29 1.63 1.43
C ARG A 375 -0.41 0.46 0.74
N ASN A 376 -1.50 0.78 0.05
CA ASN A 376 -2.21 -0.18 -0.77
C ASN A 376 -1.50 -0.39 -2.11
N TYR A 377 -1.57 -1.62 -2.60
CA TYR A 377 -1.11 -2.03 -3.93
C TYR A 377 -2.10 -3.03 -4.53
N SER A 378 -2.05 -3.21 -5.84
CA SER A 378 -2.85 -4.23 -6.53
C SER A 378 -2.32 -5.64 -6.29
N ALA A 379 -1.02 -5.78 -5.99
CA ALA A 379 -0.46 -7.06 -5.58
C ALA A 379 0.80 -6.91 -4.70
N VAL A 380 1.11 -7.98 -3.99
CA VAL A 380 2.38 -8.21 -3.28
C VAL A 380 2.88 -9.61 -3.61
N THR A 381 4.20 -9.82 -3.53
CA THR A 381 4.79 -11.11 -3.91
C THR A 381 4.45 -12.23 -2.93
N GLY A 382 4.22 -13.41 -3.47
CA GLY A 382 4.05 -14.66 -2.71
C GLY A 382 5.32 -15.13 -1.98
N ALA A 383 6.47 -14.50 -2.23
CA ALA A 383 7.70 -14.82 -1.52
C ALA A 383 7.59 -14.55 -0.02
N CYS A 384 6.88 -13.48 0.39
CA CYS A 384 6.49 -13.22 1.80
C CYS A 384 5.12 -12.56 1.83
N LEU A 385 4.07 -13.35 1.97
CA LEU A 385 2.68 -12.91 1.95
C LEU A 385 1.94 -13.39 3.20
N ALA A 386 1.57 -12.47 4.07
CA ALA A 386 0.72 -12.74 5.23
C ALA A 386 -0.76 -12.60 4.88
N THR A 387 -1.57 -13.54 5.32
CA THR A 387 -3.01 -13.56 5.07
C THR A 387 -3.76 -14.43 6.10
N ARG A 388 -5.07 -14.56 5.92
CA ARG A 388 -5.94 -15.46 6.67
C ARG A 388 -6.44 -16.61 5.80
N LYS A 389 -6.62 -17.79 6.41
CA LYS A 389 -7.14 -18.96 5.72
C LYS A 389 -8.55 -18.73 5.17
N SER A 390 -9.38 -18.02 5.91
CA SER A 390 -10.72 -17.61 5.47
C SER A 390 -10.69 -16.75 4.20
N VAL A 391 -9.77 -15.79 4.10
CA VAL A 391 -9.59 -14.95 2.89
C VAL A 391 -9.20 -15.81 1.69
N LEU A 392 -8.22 -16.72 1.86
CA LEU A 392 -7.79 -17.61 0.78
C LEU A 392 -8.91 -18.56 0.33
N SER A 393 -9.73 -19.04 1.28
CA SER A 393 -10.88 -19.87 0.96
C SER A 393 -11.92 -19.11 0.14
N GLN A 394 -12.18 -17.86 0.47
CA GLN A 394 -13.12 -16.99 -0.27
C GLN A 394 -12.59 -16.64 -1.66
N ALA A 395 -11.27 -16.35 -1.78
CA ALA A 395 -10.62 -16.07 -3.05
C ALA A 395 -10.39 -17.33 -3.92
N GLY A 396 -10.67 -18.55 -3.39
CA GLY A 396 -10.51 -19.81 -4.10
C GLY A 396 -9.06 -20.32 -4.20
N GLY A 397 -8.13 -19.82 -3.34
CA GLY A 397 -6.72 -20.21 -3.34
C GLY A 397 -5.95 -19.73 -4.57
N LEU A 398 -4.75 -20.30 -4.81
CA LEU A 398 -3.96 -20.01 -6.01
C LEU A 398 -4.52 -20.77 -7.22
N ASP A 399 -4.54 -20.14 -8.39
CA ASP A 399 -4.90 -20.81 -9.65
C ASP A 399 -3.70 -21.60 -10.19
N GLU A 400 -3.80 -22.92 -10.18
CA GLU A 400 -2.74 -23.83 -10.59
C GLU A 400 -2.40 -23.74 -12.08
N SER A 401 -3.21 -23.03 -12.87
CA SER A 401 -2.89 -22.71 -14.26
C SER A 401 -1.81 -21.62 -14.39
N PHE A 402 -1.53 -20.87 -13.33
CA PHE A 402 -0.36 -20.00 -13.15
C PHE A 402 0.69 -20.75 -12.35
N ALA A 403 1.39 -21.64 -13.02
CA ALA A 403 2.29 -22.58 -12.35
C ALA A 403 3.47 -21.89 -11.67
N VAL A 404 4.00 -20.83 -12.27
CA VAL A 404 5.21 -20.14 -11.84
C VAL A 404 5.08 -18.64 -11.85
N ASP A 405 4.61 -18.05 -12.95
CA ASP A 405 4.45 -16.60 -13.10
C ASP A 405 3.03 -16.17 -12.75
N PHE A 406 2.86 -14.98 -12.23
CA PHE A 406 1.56 -14.34 -11.95
C PHE A 406 0.65 -15.04 -10.93
N ASN A 407 1.08 -16.14 -10.28
CA ASN A 407 0.24 -16.87 -9.33
C ASN A 407 -0.10 -16.03 -8.09
N ASP A 408 0.84 -15.26 -7.57
CA ASP A 408 0.68 -14.33 -6.44
C ASP A 408 -0.09 -13.07 -6.85
N THR A 409 0.17 -12.54 -8.04
CA THR A 409 -0.55 -11.39 -8.57
C THR A 409 -2.01 -11.74 -8.85
N ASP A 410 -2.29 -12.90 -9.47
CA ASP A 410 -3.66 -13.42 -9.67
C ASP A 410 -4.38 -13.62 -8.34
N LEU A 411 -3.69 -14.18 -7.35
CA LEU A 411 -4.25 -14.35 -6.00
C LEU A 411 -4.63 -13.01 -5.37
N CYS A 412 -3.73 -12.01 -5.42
CA CYS A 412 -4.00 -10.68 -4.87
C CYS A 412 -5.19 -10.01 -5.55
N LEU A 413 -5.29 -10.10 -6.89
CA LEU A 413 -6.43 -9.54 -7.62
C LEU A 413 -7.75 -10.26 -7.26
N LYS A 414 -7.75 -11.60 -7.07
CA LYS A 414 -8.92 -12.34 -6.57
C LYS A 414 -9.30 -11.93 -5.15
N ILE A 415 -8.33 -11.65 -4.31
CA ILE A 415 -8.55 -11.12 -2.95
C ILE A 415 -9.24 -9.75 -3.03
N ILE A 416 -8.79 -8.86 -3.93
CA ILE A 416 -9.43 -7.55 -4.15
C ILE A 416 -10.86 -7.72 -4.67
N GLU A 417 -11.09 -8.60 -5.65
CA GLU A 417 -12.43 -8.91 -6.16
C GLU A 417 -13.36 -9.49 -5.10
N SER A 418 -12.80 -10.10 -4.06
CA SER A 418 -13.55 -10.61 -2.90
C SER A 418 -13.85 -9.52 -1.86
N GLY A 419 -13.49 -8.25 -2.14
CA GLY A 419 -13.79 -7.09 -1.29
C GLY A 419 -12.73 -6.76 -0.24
N TYR A 420 -11.55 -7.37 -0.31
CA TYR A 420 -10.44 -7.08 0.59
C TYR A 420 -9.42 -6.13 -0.03
N ARG A 421 -8.59 -5.52 0.81
CA ARG A 421 -7.44 -4.73 0.39
C ARG A 421 -6.13 -5.52 0.46
N VAL A 422 -5.20 -5.16 -0.40
CA VAL A 422 -3.81 -5.66 -0.40
C VAL A 422 -2.90 -4.52 0.05
N VAL A 423 -2.02 -4.80 1.02
CA VAL A 423 -1.21 -3.80 1.71
C VAL A 423 0.26 -4.20 1.68
N TYR A 424 1.12 -3.23 1.46
CA TYR A 424 2.56 -3.33 1.66
C TYR A 424 2.97 -2.65 2.96
N THR A 425 3.93 -3.26 3.69
CA THR A 425 4.54 -2.63 4.87
C THR A 425 6.08 -2.62 4.78
N PRO A 426 6.73 -1.46 4.98
CA PRO A 426 8.19 -1.36 5.04
C PRO A 426 8.79 -1.86 6.37
N TYR A 427 7.96 -2.20 7.35
CA TYR A 427 8.36 -2.57 8.71
C TYR A 427 8.61 -4.08 8.88
N ALA A 428 8.23 -4.90 7.92
CA ALA A 428 8.64 -6.30 7.82
C ALA A 428 9.71 -6.40 6.74
N GLN A 429 10.95 -6.74 7.10
CA GLN A 429 12.08 -6.73 6.18
C GLN A 429 12.78 -8.09 6.13
N LEU A 430 12.99 -8.59 4.92
CA LEU A 430 13.72 -9.83 4.67
C LEU A 430 14.65 -9.67 3.47
N PHE A 431 15.77 -10.38 3.47
CA PHE A 431 16.53 -10.64 2.24
C PHE A 431 15.83 -11.73 1.43
N HIS A 432 15.89 -11.62 0.11
CA HIS A 432 15.42 -12.63 -0.84
C HIS A 432 16.54 -12.93 -1.83
N PHE A 433 17.12 -14.14 -1.75
CA PHE A 433 18.26 -14.59 -2.55
C PHE A 433 17.82 -15.06 -3.93
N GLU A 434 16.93 -14.32 -4.59
CA GLU A 434 16.32 -14.65 -5.87
C GLU A 434 17.34 -15.14 -6.91
N GLY A 435 16.95 -16.15 -7.70
CA GLY A 435 17.77 -16.69 -8.79
C GLY A 435 18.74 -17.80 -8.38
N ALA A 436 18.81 -18.18 -7.11
CA ALA A 436 19.59 -19.32 -6.67
C ALA A 436 19.03 -20.66 -7.16
N SER A 437 17.71 -20.74 -7.41
CA SER A 437 17.04 -21.98 -7.79
C SER A 437 16.99 -22.28 -9.29
N ALA A 438 17.08 -21.33 -10.17
CA ALA A 438 17.32 -21.47 -11.64
C ALA A 438 17.32 -20.08 -12.29
N LYS A 439 18.22 -19.85 -13.26
CA LYS A 439 18.12 -18.66 -14.14
C LYS A 439 16.85 -18.81 -14.99
N ARG A 440 15.78 -18.07 -14.66
CA ARG A 440 14.65 -17.92 -15.56
C ARG A 440 15.07 -17.07 -16.76
N ALA A 441 15.04 -17.65 -17.94
CA ALA A 441 15.40 -16.93 -19.16
C ALA A 441 14.31 -15.94 -19.59
N THR A 442 13.02 -16.25 -19.36
CA THR A 442 11.85 -15.42 -19.78
C THR A 442 10.61 -15.83 -18.97
N GLN A 443 9.66 -14.89 -18.80
CA GLN A 443 8.31 -15.19 -18.29
C GLN A 443 7.58 -16.18 -19.24
N ASN A 444 6.72 -17.02 -18.65
CA ASN A 444 5.90 -17.96 -19.42
C ASN A 444 4.87 -17.18 -20.26
N ALA A 445 5.02 -17.23 -21.59
CA ALA A 445 4.17 -16.49 -22.52
C ALA A 445 2.68 -16.89 -22.44
N ASP A 446 2.40 -18.17 -22.11
CA ASP A 446 1.03 -18.69 -21.99
C ASP A 446 0.38 -18.18 -20.71
N GLU A 447 1.11 -18.17 -19.58
CA GLU A 447 0.64 -17.62 -18.32
C GLU A 447 0.40 -16.11 -18.45
N ARG A 448 1.32 -15.39 -19.11
CA ARG A 448 1.17 -13.96 -19.40
C ARG A 448 -0.09 -13.68 -20.22
N ARG A 449 -0.32 -14.41 -21.34
CA ARG A 449 -1.52 -14.21 -22.16
C ARG A 449 -2.80 -14.43 -21.36
N ARG A 450 -2.82 -15.49 -20.52
CA ARG A 450 -3.95 -15.80 -19.64
C ARG A 450 -4.18 -14.71 -18.60
N PHE A 451 -3.11 -14.21 -17.98
CA PHE A 451 -3.17 -13.14 -16.99
C PHE A 451 -3.73 -11.85 -17.59
N VAL A 452 -3.19 -11.41 -18.72
CA VAL A 452 -3.65 -10.20 -19.43
C VAL A 452 -5.12 -10.31 -19.83
N ALA A 453 -5.53 -11.47 -20.35
CA ALA A 453 -6.93 -11.68 -20.75
C ALA A 453 -7.89 -11.68 -19.54
N ARG A 454 -7.50 -12.27 -18.42
CA ARG A 454 -8.32 -12.33 -17.19
C ARG A 454 -8.47 -10.97 -16.54
N TRP A 455 -7.39 -10.22 -16.46
CA TRP A 455 -7.28 -8.99 -15.67
C TRP A 455 -7.21 -7.72 -16.53
N ALA A 456 -7.84 -7.76 -17.73
CA ALA A 456 -7.79 -6.66 -18.70
C ALA A 456 -8.10 -5.29 -18.09
N ARG A 457 -9.10 -5.19 -17.21
CA ARG A 457 -9.46 -3.93 -16.56
C ARG A 457 -8.34 -3.35 -15.68
N TYR A 458 -7.59 -4.20 -14.96
CA TYR A 458 -6.43 -3.76 -14.17
C TYR A 458 -5.22 -3.46 -15.07
N MET A 459 -5.12 -4.17 -16.20
CA MET A 459 -4.10 -3.85 -17.22
C MET A 459 -4.32 -2.46 -17.82
N GLU A 460 -5.57 -2.02 -17.93
CA GLU A 460 -5.94 -0.69 -18.42
C GLU A 460 -5.82 0.38 -17.32
N ASN A 461 -6.29 0.08 -16.12
CA ASN A 461 -6.28 1.02 -15.00
C ASN A 461 -6.03 0.29 -13.66
N ASP A 462 -4.78 0.32 -13.21
CA ASP A 462 -4.41 -0.13 -11.87
C ASP A 462 -4.73 1.00 -10.87
N PRO A 463 -5.58 0.78 -9.86
CA PRO A 463 -5.96 1.82 -8.89
C PRO A 463 -4.77 2.39 -8.09
N HIS A 464 -3.66 1.67 -8.03
CA HIS A 464 -2.47 2.10 -7.28
C HIS A 464 -1.31 2.56 -8.17
N PHE A 465 -1.52 2.61 -9.49
CA PHE A 465 -0.58 3.12 -10.48
C PHE A 465 -1.29 4.07 -11.45
N ASN A 466 -1.19 5.37 -11.17
CA ASN A 466 -1.88 6.40 -11.93
C ASN A 466 -1.55 6.29 -13.44
N PRO A 467 -2.53 6.41 -14.36
CA PRO A 467 -2.32 6.25 -15.81
C PRO A 467 -1.36 7.28 -16.43
N ASN A 468 -1.06 8.35 -15.72
CA ASN A 468 -0.08 9.37 -16.14
C ASN A 468 1.38 8.95 -15.91
N PHE A 469 1.63 7.79 -15.29
CA PHE A 469 2.98 7.19 -15.24
C PHE A 469 3.29 6.35 -16.48
N ALA A 470 4.57 6.32 -16.84
CA ALA A 470 5.08 5.52 -17.97
C ALA A 470 4.89 4.02 -17.71
N ARG A 471 4.24 3.32 -18.64
CA ARG A 471 3.90 1.88 -18.48
C ARG A 471 5.00 0.92 -18.90
N ASP A 472 6.09 1.43 -19.45
CA ASP A 472 7.33 0.71 -19.73
C ASP A 472 8.35 0.78 -18.59
N ARG A 473 7.98 1.46 -17.47
CA ARG A 473 8.80 1.66 -16.29
C ARG A 473 8.01 1.32 -15.02
N PHE A 474 8.74 0.88 -13.99
CA PHE A 474 8.17 0.47 -12.68
C PHE A 474 8.62 1.41 -11.54
N ASP A 475 9.03 2.63 -11.86
CA ASP A 475 9.62 3.60 -10.92
C ASP A 475 8.79 4.89 -10.76
N PHE A 476 7.52 4.87 -11.18
CA PHE A 476 6.60 6.01 -11.16
C PHE A 476 7.15 7.24 -11.92
N THR A 477 7.96 7.00 -12.94
CA THR A 477 8.34 8.06 -13.88
C THR A 477 7.10 8.55 -14.61
N VAL A 478 6.92 9.87 -14.67
CA VAL A 478 5.83 10.50 -15.42
C VAL A 478 5.96 10.17 -16.90
N ALA A 479 4.86 9.79 -17.54
CA ALA A 479 4.83 9.57 -18.98
C ALA A 479 5.20 10.86 -19.71
N ALA A 480 6.01 10.76 -20.77
CA ALA A 480 6.21 11.89 -21.67
C ALA A 480 4.86 12.26 -22.29
N GLU A 481 4.55 13.55 -22.43
CA GLU A 481 3.38 13.98 -23.21
C GLU A 481 3.45 13.36 -24.61
N PRO A 482 2.32 12.83 -25.13
CA PRO A 482 2.29 12.15 -26.42
C PRO A 482 2.58 13.10 -27.61
#